data_751f5622d8161aaa3f83806fc2070816
#
_entry.id   751f5622d8161aaa3f83806fc2070816
#
_cell.length_a   1.000
_cell.length_b   1.000
_cell.length_c   1.000
_cell.angle_alpha   90.00
_cell.angle_beta   90.00
_cell.angle_gamma   90.00
#
_symmetry.space_group_name_H-M   'P 1'
#
loop_
_entity.id
_entity.type
_entity.pdbx_description
1 polymer ?
#
loop_
_entity_poly.entity_id
_entity_poly.type
_entity_poly.pdbx_seq_one_letter_code
_entity_poly.pdbx_strand_id
1 'polypeptide(L)'
;MKSINVEINGKFSSLSFDFKHEFDSGITTLLGHIGSGKSTIVDSISGFNRQLKSIVNINGNVFDSHIPSKINLRPISVMFQDTRLIPHMNVKENISFALKKSKIKKTNSEGLDVEHIIQSLGIKEFLNKFPDQLSGGQKQLVNL
;
A
#
# COMPACT_ATOMS: atom_id res chain seq x y z
N MET A 1 -11.03 -2.59 19.17
CA MET A 1 -9.71 -2.96 18.61
C MET A 1 -9.77 -2.81 17.10
N LYS A 2 -8.70 -2.34 16.47
CA LYS A 2 -8.62 -2.28 15.00
C LYS A 2 -8.24 -3.69 14.54
N SER A 3 -9.15 -4.39 13.85
CA SER A 3 -8.88 -5.72 13.30
C SER A 3 -9.10 -5.73 11.79
N ILE A 4 -8.36 -6.57 11.11
CA ILE A 4 -8.53 -6.84 9.68
C ILE A 4 -8.81 -8.33 9.53
N ASN A 5 -10.02 -8.65 9.06
CA ASN A 5 -10.41 -10.02 8.76
C ASN A 5 -10.38 -10.24 7.25
N VAL A 6 -9.76 -11.31 6.82
CA VAL A 6 -9.52 -11.61 5.41
C VAL A 6 -9.97 -13.02 5.08
N GLU A 7 -10.74 -13.16 4.02
CA GLU A 7 -11.09 -14.45 3.40
C GLU A 7 -10.77 -14.35 1.90
N ILE A 8 -9.93 -15.26 1.40
CA ILE A 8 -9.54 -15.31 0.00
C ILE A 8 -9.70 -16.73 -0.51
N ASN A 9 -10.53 -16.90 -1.54
CA ASN A 9 -10.85 -18.20 -2.10
C ASN A 9 -10.76 -18.19 -3.62
N GLY A 10 -10.31 -19.30 -4.20
CA GLY A 10 -10.30 -19.49 -5.65
C GLY A 10 -8.99 -20.03 -6.19
N LYS A 11 -8.85 -19.97 -7.53
CA LYS A 11 -7.63 -20.38 -8.22
C LYS A 11 -7.03 -19.18 -8.93
N PHE A 12 -5.73 -19.03 -8.79
CA PHE A 12 -4.95 -18.02 -9.51
C PHE A 12 -3.69 -18.68 -10.07
N SER A 13 -3.57 -18.70 -11.40
CA SER A 13 -2.54 -19.48 -12.08
C SER A 13 -2.62 -20.98 -11.67
N SER A 14 -1.55 -21.58 -11.20
CA SER A 14 -1.48 -22.96 -10.72
C SER A 14 -1.83 -23.13 -9.24
N LEU A 15 -2.04 -22.03 -8.50
CA LEU A 15 -2.29 -22.06 -7.06
C LEU A 15 -3.78 -22.05 -6.73
N SER A 16 -4.17 -22.87 -5.76
CA SER A 16 -5.48 -22.81 -5.11
C SER A 16 -5.35 -22.06 -3.80
N PHE A 17 -6.23 -21.10 -3.57
CA PHE A 17 -6.29 -20.30 -2.36
C PHE A 17 -7.53 -20.69 -1.55
N ASP A 18 -7.30 -21.00 -0.29
CA ASP A 18 -8.29 -21.09 0.78
C ASP A 18 -7.64 -20.47 2.01
N PHE A 19 -7.65 -19.14 2.05
CA PHE A 19 -6.95 -18.37 3.07
C PHE A 19 -7.97 -17.60 3.90
N LYS A 20 -7.95 -17.84 5.20
CA LYS A 20 -8.74 -17.10 6.17
C LYS A 20 -7.87 -16.72 7.34
N HIS A 21 -7.81 -15.41 7.63
CA HIS A 21 -7.01 -14.91 8.74
C HIS A 21 -7.60 -13.65 9.34
N GLU A 22 -7.44 -13.51 10.65
CA GLU A 22 -7.70 -12.28 11.39
C GLU A 22 -6.36 -11.69 11.83
N PHE A 23 -6.08 -10.48 11.36
CA PHE A 23 -4.89 -9.74 11.72
C PHE A 23 -5.18 -8.85 12.92
N ASP A 24 -4.43 -9.05 13.99
CA ASP A 24 -4.41 -8.16 15.14
C ASP A 24 -3.60 -6.88 14.87
N SER A 25 -3.68 -5.94 15.82
CA SER A 25 -2.81 -4.76 15.80
C SER A 25 -1.34 -5.16 16.00
N GLY A 26 -0.44 -4.52 15.25
CA GLY A 26 1.00 -4.78 15.32
C GLY A 26 1.59 -5.15 13.96
N ILE A 27 2.70 -5.87 13.98
CA ILE A 27 3.43 -6.29 12.78
C ILE A 27 3.14 -7.78 12.54
N THR A 28 2.60 -8.10 11.38
CA THR A 28 2.43 -9.48 10.93
C THR A 28 3.35 -9.77 9.75
N THR A 29 4.09 -10.87 9.81
CA THR A 29 4.98 -11.31 8.74
C THR A 29 4.39 -12.51 8.00
N LEU A 30 4.29 -12.42 6.67
CA LEU A 30 3.87 -13.52 5.81
C LEU A 30 5.08 -14.23 5.22
N LEU A 31 5.38 -15.45 5.69
CA LEU A 31 6.53 -16.25 5.27
C LEU A 31 6.11 -17.36 4.29
N GLY A 32 7.01 -17.74 3.39
CA GLY A 32 6.81 -18.81 2.44
C GLY A 32 7.80 -18.76 1.28
N HIS A 33 7.87 -19.84 0.51
CA HIS A 33 8.74 -19.96 -0.67
C HIS A 33 8.39 -18.94 -1.76
N ILE A 34 9.31 -18.73 -2.70
CA ILE A 34 9.02 -17.99 -3.94
C ILE A 34 7.89 -18.71 -4.69
N GLY A 35 6.91 -17.97 -5.17
CA GLY A 35 5.75 -18.54 -5.87
C GLY A 35 4.64 -19.09 -4.94
N SER A 36 4.75 -19.04 -3.61
CA SER A 36 3.72 -19.53 -2.69
C SER A 36 2.46 -18.64 -2.58
N GLY A 37 2.37 -17.56 -3.35
CA GLY A 37 1.19 -16.70 -3.39
C GLY A 37 1.17 -15.54 -2.38
N LYS A 38 2.27 -15.25 -1.68
CA LYS A 38 2.33 -14.13 -0.71
C LYS A 38 1.90 -12.79 -1.31
N SER A 39 2.46 -12.43 -2.46
CA SER A 39 2.09 -11.19 -3.16
C SER A 39 0.62 -11.21 -3.60
N THR A 40 0.12 -12.37 -4.04
CA THR A 40 -1.29 -12.54 -4.42
C THR A 40 -2.24 -12.29 -3.25
N ILE A 41 -1.86 -12.74 -2.04
CA ILE A 41 -2.62 -12.46 -0.81
C ILE A 41 -2.62 -10.95 -0.52
N VAL A 42 -1.45 -10.31 -0.54
CA VAL A 42 -1.33 -8.87 -0.32
C VAL A 42 -2.12 -8.06 -1.36
N ASP A 43 -2.04 -8.46 -2.64
CA ASP A 43 -2.79 -7.82 -3.73
C ASP A 43 -4.30 -8.02 -3.58
N SER A 44 -4.74 -9.17 -3.06
CA SER A 44 -6.15 -9.43 -2.78
C SER A 44 -6.66 -8.57 -1.62
N ILE A 45 -5.88 -8.46 -0.53
CA ILE A 45 -6.20 -7.58 0.60
C ILE A 45 -6.29 -6.12 0.13
N SER A 46 -5.37 -5.70 -0.72
CA SER A 46 -5.30 -4.34 -1.26
C SER A 46 -6.37 -4.05 -2.31
N GLY A 47 -6.98 -5.09 -2.89
CA GLY A 47 -7.98 -4.97 -3.96
C GLY A 47 -7.39 -4.85 -5.36
N PHE A 48 -6.08 -5.05 -5.53
CA PHE A 48 -5.44 -5.08 -6.85
C PHE A 48 -5.69 -6.39 -7.59
N ASN A 49 -5.78 -7.53 -6.87
CA ASN A 49 -6.19 -8.78 -7.45
C ASN A 49 -7.73 -8.91 -7.40
N ARG A 50 -8.34 -9.04 -8.59
CA ARG A 50 -9.80 -9.22 -8.75
C ARG A 50 -10.16 -10.60 -9.28
N GLN A 51 -9.20 -11.46 -9.55
CA GLN A 51 -9.43 -12.80 -10.08
C GLN A 51 -9.81 -13.80 -8.97
N LEU A 52 -9.30 -13.55 -7.76
CA LEU A 52 -9.71 -14.29 -6.59
C LEU A 52 -10.93 -13.65 -5.90
N LYS A 53 -11.81 -14.50 -5.38
CA LYS A 53 -12.84 -14.01 -4.47
C LYS A 53 -12.19 -13.63 -3.15
N SER A 54 -12.25 -12.35 -2.79
CA SER A 54 -11.72 -11.87 -1.53
C SER A 54 -12.76 -11.03 -0.79
N ILE A 55 -12.93 -11.32 0.49
CA ILE A 55 -13.72 -10.53 1.43
C ILE A 55 -12.76 -10.00 2.48
N VAL A 56 -12.64 -8.69 2.56
CA VAL A 56 -11.74 -8.00 3.49
C VAL A 56 -12.56 -7.07 4.36
N ASN A 57 -12.58 -7.34 5.66
CA ASN A 57 -13.21 -6.45 6.64
C ASN A 57 -12.12 -5.65 7.35
N ILE A 58 -12.18 -4.32 7.23
CA ILE A 58 -11.24 -3.40 7.87
C ILE A 58 -12.03 -2.53 8.83
N ASN A 59 -11.89 -2.76 10.13
CA ASN A 59 -12.59 -1.97 11.16
C ASN A 59 -14.11 -1.89 10.93
N GLY A 60 -14.76 -3.01 10.54
CA GLY A 60 -16.19 -3.07 10.29
C GLY A 60 -16.62 -2.71 8.85
N ASN A 61 -15.72 -2.15 8.03
CA ASN A 61 -15.99 -1.88 6.64
C ASN A 61 -15.63 -3.10 5.78
N VAL A 62 -16.62 -3.67 5.09
CA VAL A 62 -16.45 -4.86 4.27
C VAL A 62 -16.20 -4.49 2.82
N PHE A 63 -15.16 -5.05 2.24
CA PHE A 63 -14.75 -4.91 0.85
C PHE A 63 -14.76 -6.28 0.17
N ASP A 64 -15.71 -6.50 -0.73
CA ASP A 64 -15.82 -7.72 -1.53
C ASP A 64 -15.25 -7.46 -2.93
N SER A 65 -14.41 -8.39 -3.42
CA SER A 65 -13.80 -8.27 -4.76
C SER A 65 -14.81 -8.39 -5.90
N HIS A 66 -15.97 -9.01 -5.68
CA HIS A 66 -17.05 -9.13 -6.67
C HIS A 66 -17.94 -7.90 -6.74
N ILE A 67 -17.93 -7.06 -5.71
CA ILE A 67 -18.65 -5.79 -5.72
C ILE A 67 -17.70 -4.71 -6.22
N PRO A 68 -18.05 -3.94 -7.27
CA PRO A 68 -17.20 -2.87 -7.76
C PRO A 68 -17.02 -1.78 -6.71
N SER A 69 -16.12 -2.00 -5.78
CA SER A 69 -15.66 -0.98 -4.83
C SER A 69 -14.41 -0.33 -5.38
N LYS A 70 -14.32 0.98 -5.24
CA LYS A 70 -13.10 1.69 -5.64
C LYS A 70 -11.99 1.31 -4.67
N ILE A 71 -10.86 0.85 -5.19
CA ILE A 71 -9.66 0.50 -4.40
C ILE A 71 -9.28 1.64 -3.45
N ASN A 72 -9.38 2.88 -3.92
CA ASN A 72 -9.07 4.08 -3.14
C ASN A 72 -10.03 4.37 -1.98
N LEU A 73 -11.07 3.57 -1.78
CA LEU A 73 -11.93 3.66 -0.59
C LEU A 73 -11.44 2.79 0.56
N ARG A 74 -10.56 1.82 0.30
CA ARG A 74 -9.98 0.99 1.35
C ARG A 74 -9.04 1.84 2.22
N PRO A 75 -9.19 1.84 3.54
CA PRO A 75 -8.33 2.62 4.45
C PRO A 75 -7.00 1.90 4.71
N ILE A 76 -6.27 1.58 3.64
CA ILE A 76 -4.98 0.90 3.66
C ILE A 76 -3.99 1.62 2.76
N SER A 77 -2.71 1.52 3.10
CA SER A 77 -1.60 1.92 2.24
C SER A 77 -0.81 0.68 1.84
N VAL A 78 -0.27 0.67 0.63
CA VAL A 78 0.53 -0.44 0.10
C VAL A 78 1.84 0.10 -0.43
N MET A 79 2.94 -0.44 0.09
CA MET A 79 4.25 -0.22 -0.48
C MET A 79 4.60 -1.38 -1.41
N PHE A 80 4.90 -1.08 -2.66
CA PHE A 80 5.29 -2.07 -3.65
C PHE A 80 6.79 -2.31 -3.59
N GLN A 81 7.24 -3.51 -3.98
CA GLN A 81 8.64 -3.83 -4.11
C GLN A 81 9.33 -2.92 -5.15
N ASP A 82 8.64 -2.66 -6.26
CA ASP A 82 9.10 -1.70 -7.27
C ASP A 82 8.61 -0.30 -6.91
N THR A 83 9.51 0.66 -6.98
CA THR A 83 9.18 2.06 -6.73
C THR A 83 8.31 2.60 -7.86
N ARG A 84 7.15 3.14 -7.50
CA ARG A 84 6.17 3.69 -8.46
C ARG A 84 6.21 5.21 -8.51
N LEU A 85 7.42 5.78 -8.48
CA LEU A 85 7.61 7.21 -8.68
C LEU A 85 7.25 7.60 -10.11
N ILE A 86 6.60 8.75 -10.27
CA ILE A 86 6.23 9.30 -11.57
C ILE A 86 7.50 9.84 -12.25
N PRO A 87 7.93 9.28 -13.39
CA PRO A 87 9.28 9.54 -13.93
C PRO A 87 9.54 10.99 -14.35
N HIS A 88 8.51 11.69 -14.84
CA HIS A 88 8.59 13.05 -15.31
C HIS A 88 8.38 14.13 -14.23
N MET A 89 8.26 13.69 -12.97
CA MET A 89 8.15 14.55 -11.80
C MET A 89 9.38 14.38 -10.90
N ASN A 90 9.90 15.48 -10.35
CA ASN A 90 10.91 15.40 -9.33
C ASN A 90 10.34 14.88 -8.00
N VAL A 91 11.19 14.61 -7.01
CA VAL A 91 10.76 14.06 -5.70
C VAL A 91 9.71 14.95 -5.04
N LYS A 92 9.91 16.26 -5.00
CA LYS A 92 8.97 17.22 -4.41
C LYS A 92 7.61 17.18 -5.10
N GLU A 93 7.58 17.06 -6.42
CA GLU A 93 6.36 16.96 -7.21
C GLU A 93 5.64 15.62 -6.99
N ASN A 94 6.39 14.50 -6.89
CA ASN A 94 5.85 13.19 -6.55
C ASN A 94 5.15 13.22 -5.18
N ILE A 95 5.80 13.74 -4.15
CA ILE A 95 5.23 13.91 -2.81
C ILE A 95 3.98 14.80 -2.87
N SER A 96 4.05 15.93 -3.54
CA SER A 96 2.93 16.87 -3.67
C SER A 96 1.73 16.23 -4.37
N PHE A 97 1.99 15.41 -5.41
CA PHE A 97 0.96 14.67 -6.12
C PHE A 97 0.26 13.66 -5.20
N ALA A 98 1.03 12.88 -4.44
CA ALA A 98 0.49 11.91 -3.47
C ALA A 98 -0.38 12.60 -2.42
N LEU A 99 0.08 13.71 -1.85
CA LEU A 99 -0.67 14.50 -0.86
C LEU A 99 -1.98 15.08 -1.42
N LYS A 100 -1.98 15.56 -2.67
CA LYS A 100 -3.20 16.06 -3.33
C LYS A 100 -4.22 14.96 -3.59
N LYS A 101 -3.77 13.73 -3.82
CA LYS A 101 -4.64 12.57 -4.08
C LYS A 101 -5.07 11.86 -2.79
N SER A 102 -4.32 12.00 -1.71
CA SER A 102 -4.69 11.45 -0.43
C SER A 102 -5.98 12.16 0.07
N LYS A 103 -6.95 11.36 0.55
CA LYS A 103 -8.14 11.87 1.22
C LYS A 103 -7.88 12.21 2.70
N ILE A 104 -6.63 12.25 3.10
CA ILE A 104 -6.26 12.66 4.45
C ILE A 104 -6.69 14.12 4.56
N LYS A 105 -7.81 14.33 5.24
CA LYS A 105 -8.24 15.67 5.60
C LYS A 105 -7.07 16.30 6.36
N LYS A 106 -6.69 17.51 5.98
CA LYS A 106 -5.86 18.37 6.80
C LYS A 106 -6.65 18.65 8.07
N THR A 107 -6.65 17.71 9.00
CA THR A 107 -7.21 17.94 10.34
C THR A 107 -6.20 18.76 11.10
N ASN A 108 -6.62 19.94 11.51
CA ASN A 108 -5.84 21.03 12.09
C ASN A 108 -5.25 20.75 13.49
N SER A 109 -4.99 19.51 13.90
CA SER A 109 -4.41 19.25 15.22
C SER A 109 -3.46 18.08 15.33
N GLU A 110 -3.42 17.17 14.33
CA GLU A 110 -2.43 16.07 14.27
C GLU A 110 -2.04 15.77 12.81
N GLY A 111 -1.98 16.81 11.97
CA GLY A 111 -1.60 16.69 10.58
C GLY A 111 -0.17 16.16 10.47
N LEU A 112 0.02 15.11 9.67
CA LEU A 112 1.33 14.66 9.22
C LEU A 112 2.13 15.90 8.80
N ASP A 113 3.12 16.27 9.61
CA ASP A 113 4.09 17.30 9.25
C ASP A 113 5.01 16.71 8.19
N VAL A 114 4.65 16.96 6.94
CA VAL A 114 5.39 16.47 5.77
C VAL A 114 6.84 16.93 5.81
N GLU A 115 7.10 18.12 6.32
CA GLU A 115 8.44 18.68 6.47
C GLU A 115 9.25 17.86 7.48
N HIS A 116 8.65 17.51 8.60
CA HIS A 116 9.27 16.63 9.60
C HIS A 116 9.56 15.24 9.03
N ILE A 117 8.66 14.67 8.23
CA ILE A 117 8.88 13.37 7.57
C ILE A 117 10.04 13.47 6.58
N ILE A 118 10.07 14.48 5.71
CA ILE A 118 11.15 14.72 4.76
C ILE A 118 12.50 14.79 5.49
N GLN A 119 12.53 15.47 6.63
CA GLN A 119 13.74 15.63 7.43
C GLN A 119 14.14 14.30 8.11
N SER A 120 13.19 13.60 8.70
CA SER A 120 13.41 12.31 9.39
C SER A 120 13.90 11.22 8.44
N LEU A 121 13.42 11.21 7.20
CA LEU A 121 13.85 10.27 6.16
C LEU A 121 15.17 10.71 5.48
N GLY A 122 15.67 11.92 5.75
CA GLY A 122 16.89 12.45 5.12
C GLY A 122 16.77 12.69 3.62
N ILE A 123 15.53 12.88 3.09
CA ILE A 123 15.29 13.03 1.65
C ILE A 123 15.32 14.48 1.17
N LYS A 124 15.59 15.43 2.05
CA LYS A 124 15.58 16.87 1.73
C LYS A 124 16.53 17.21 0.56
N GLU A 125 17.69 16.60 0.51
CA GLU A 125 18.68 16.81 -0.55
C GLU A 125 18.26 16.25 -1.92
N PHE A 126 17.24 15.38 -1.96
CA PHE A 126 16.76 14.74 -3.19
C PHE A 126 15.53 15.43 -3.77
N LEU A 127 14.94 16.41 -3.09
CA LEU A 127 13.65 17.01 -3.46
C LEU A 127 13.58 17.50 -4.91
N ASN A 128 14.69 18.01 -5.44
CA ASN A 128 14.77 18.52 -6.80
C ASN A 128 15.29 17.48 -7.81
N LYS A 129 15.62 16.25 -7.38
CA LYS A 129 16.08 15.19 -8.27
C LYS A 129 14.90 14.46 -8.89
N PHE A 130 15.10 14.00 -10.13
CA PHE A 130 14.17 13.11 -10.81
C PHE A 130 14.44 11.64 -10.41
N PRO A 131 13.46 10.73 -10.57
CA PRO A 131 13.61 9.32 -10.19
C PRO A 131 14.82 8.62 -10.82
N ASP A 132 15.21 8.94 -12.03
CA ASP A 132 16.38 8.37 -12.73
C ASP A 132 17.72 8.79 -12.09
N GLN A 133 17.74 9.91 -11.36
CA GLN A 133 18.91 10.42 -10.65
C GLN A 133 19.08 9.85 -9.24
N LEU A 134 18.18 8.96 -8.81
CA LEU A 134 18.16 8.36 -7.48
C LEU A 134 18.69 6.93 -7.52
N SER A 135 19.46 6.53 -6.50
CA SER A 135 19.77 5.13 -6.26
C SER A 135 18.52 4.33 -5.87
N GLY A 136 18.59 2.98 -5.95
CA GLY A 136 17.47 2.10 -5.56
C GLY A 136 16.98 2.35 -4.13
N GLY A 137 17.91 2.48 -3.17
CA GLY A 137 17.57 2.79 -1.78
C GLY A 137 16.94 4.17 -1.60
N GLN A 138 17.46 5.21 -2.31
CA GLN A 138 16.87 6.54 -2.30
C GLN A 138 15.45 6.56 -2.86
N LYS A 139 15.21 5.81 -3.96
CA LYS A 139 13.86 5.63 -4.50
C LYS A 139 12.90 4.99 -3.50
N GLN A 140 13.38 3.99 -2.74
CA GLN A 140 12.57 3.34 -1.70
C GLN A 140 12.21 4.31 -0.57
N LEU A 141 13.17 5.14 -0.11
CA LEU A 141 12.92 6.16 0.92
C LEU A 141 11.88 7.20 0.46
N VAL A 142 11.93 7.59 -0.81
CA VAL A 142 10.96 8.55 -1.36
C VAL A 142 9.57 7.92 -1.56
N ASN A 143 9.50 6.59 -1.72
CA ASN A 143 8.24 5.87 -1.94
C ASN A 143 7.51 5.52 -0.62
N LEU A 144 8.11 5.74 0.54
CA LEU A 144 7.54 5.57 1.87
C LEU A 144 6.46 6.62 2.15
#